data_b010e734fd50294e5aa611af544f1964
#
_entry.id   b010e734fd50294e5aa611af544f1964
#
_cell.length_a   1.000
_cell.length_b   1.000
_cell.length_c   1.000
_cell.angle_alpha   90.00
_cell.angle_beta   90.00
_cell.angle_gamma   90.00
#
_symmetry.space_group_name_H-M   'P 1'
#
loop_
_entity.id
_entity.type
_entity.pdbx_description
1 polymer ?
#
loop_
_entity_poly.entity_id
_entity_poly.type
_entity_poly.pdbx_seq_one_letter_code
_entity_poly.pdbx_strand_id
1 'polypeptide(L)' 'MTTIYILAPIDCVWSDWIVGDCSTLCGGGSLVKVRTKLVEEANGGSCTGNTTENEECNVQECSGEMTAFVFA' A
#
# COMPACT_ATOMS: atom_id res chain seq x y z
N MET A 1 48.32 -8.40 -10.78
CA MET A 1 47.54 -7.20 -10.44
C MET A 1 46.13 -7.58 -10.04
N THR A 2 45.65 -6.96 -9.01
CA THR A 2 44.32 -7.26 -8.51
C THR A 2 43.30 -6.29 -9.09
N THR A 3 42.23 -6.85 -9.58
CA THR A 3 41.11 -6.01 -10.09
C THR A 3 40.07 -5.91 -8.98
N ILE A 4 39.68 -4.69 -8.71
CA ILE A 4 38.70 -4.43 -7.69
C ILE A 4 37.39 -4.07 -8.39
N TYR A 5 36.36 -4.80 -8.04
CA TYR A 5 35.03 -4.55 -8.57
C TYR A 5 34.22 -3.85 -7.50
N ILE A 6 33.68 -2.71 -7.86
CA ILE A 6 32.79 -1.98 -6.97
C ILE A 6 31.39 -2.10 -7.53
N LEU A 7 30.54 -2.81 -6.80
CA LEU A 7 29.17 -3.00 -7.22
C LEU A 7 28.35 -1.81 -6.74
N ALA A 8 27.60 -1.23 -7.65
CA ALA A 8 26.74 -0.13 -7.30
C ALA A 8 25.64 -0.62 -6.37
N PRO A 9 25.27 0.18 -5.36
CA PRO A 9 24.15 -0.21 -4.53
C PRO A 9 22.87 -0.30 -5.34
N ILE A 10 22.06 -1.28 -5.02
CA ILE A 10 20.78 -1.49 -5.66
C ILE A 10 19.72 -1.31 -4.59
N ASP A 11 18.89 -0.29 -4.75
CA ASP A 11 17.77 -0.10 -3.85
C ASP A 11 16.62 -1.02 -4.26
N CYS A 12 15.80 -1.37 -3.29
CA CYS A 12 14.62 -2.16 -3.62
C CYS A 12 13.65 -1.33 -4.45
N VAL A 13 12.88 -2.03 -5.25
CA VAL A 13 11.82 -1.42 -6.05
C VAL A 13 10.52 -2.08 -5.65
N TRP A 14 9.56 -1.27 -5.28
CA TRP A 14 8.26 -1.76 -4.84
C TRP A 14 7.30 -1.88 -6.02
N SER A 15 6.41 -2.84 -5.94
CA SER A 15 5.27 -2.89 -6.84
C SER A 15 4.29 -1.78 -6.51
N ASP A 16 3.31 -1.61 -7.37
CA ASP A 16 2.17 -0.77 -7.02
C ASP A 16 1.44 -1.39 -5.85
N TRP A 17 0.70 -0.54 -5.13
CA TRP A 17 -0.13 -1.00 -4.04
C TRP A 17 -1.32 -1.79 -4.60
N ILE A 18 -1.59 -2.92 -3.97
CA ILE A 18 -2.82 -3.66 -4.19
C ILE A 18 -3.74 -3.27 -3.06
N VAL A 19 -4.83 -2.60 -3.38
CA VAL A 19 -5.71 -1.98 -2.40
C VAL A 19 -6.85 -2.94 -2.10
N GLY A 20 -7.03 -3.24 -0.82
CA GLY A 20 -8.11 -4.09 -0.38
C GLY A 20 -9.42 -3.34 -0.26
N ASP A 21 -10.42 -4.03 0.19
CA ASP A 21 -11.76 -3.45 0.33
C ASP A 21 -11.86 -2.69 1.63
N CYS A 22 -12.70 -1.65 1.61
CA CYS A 22 -12.98 -0.91 2.83
C CYS A 22 -13.87 -1.76 3.74
N SER A 23 -13.61 -1.68 5.04
CA SER A 23 -14.34 -2.46 6.01
C SER A 23 -15.77 -1.97 6.19
N THR A 24 -16.08 -0.74 5.79
CA THR A 24 -17.42 -0.18 5.91
C THR A 24 -17.76 0.55 4.64
N LEU A 25 -19.05 0.78 4.45
CA LEU A 25 -19.53 1.57 3.32
C LEU A 25 -19.60 3.05 3.66
N CYS A 26 -19.65 3.38 4.93
CA CYS A 26 -19.75 4.75 5.40
C CYS A 26 -19.40 4.76 6.87
N GLY A 27 -19.26 5.97 7.42
CA GLY A 27 -19.03 6.12 8.85
C GLY A 27 -17.61 5.89 9.28
N GLY A 28 -16.72 5.75 8.32
CA GLY A 28 -15.32 5.56 8.63
C GLY A 28 -14.95 4.10 8.80
N GLY A 29 -14.09 3.63 7.94
CA GLY A 29 -13.56 2.27 8.03
C GLY A 29 -12.09 2.27 7.69
N SER A 30 -11.58 1.09 7.44
CA SER A 30 -10.19 0.95 7.07
C SER A 30 -10.06 -0.10 5.97
N LEU A 31 -9.01 0.05 5.21
CA LEU A 31 -8.61 -0.93 4.21
C LEU A 31 -7.14 -1.21 4.40
N VAL A 32 -6.71 -2.31 3.84
CA VAL A 32 -5.32 -2.73 3.87
C VAL A 32 -4.80 -2.69 2.45
N LYS A 33 -3.63 -2.08 2.29
CA LYS A 33 -2.91 -2.09 1.02
C LYS A 33 -1.67 -2.93 1.19
N VAL A 34 -1.35 -3.70 0.16
CA VAL A 34 -0.15 -4.53 0.18
C VAL A 34 0.64 -4.30 -1.09
N ARG A 35 1.94 -4.51 -1.00
CA ARG A 35 2.82 -4.46 -2.15
C ARG A 35 3.97 -5.42 -1.92
N THR A 36 4.67 -5.72 -2.98
CA THR A 36 5.80 -6.63 -2.92
C THR A 36 7.00 -5.97 -3.54
N LYS A 37 8.16 -6.52 -3.26
CA LYS A 37 9.38 -6.04 -3.90
C LYS A 37 9.48 -6.62 -5.29
N LEU A 38 9.65 -5.76 -6.28
CA LEU A 38 9.97 -6.18 -7.63
C LEU A 38 11.46 -6.41 -7.78
N VAL A 39 12.27 -5.64 -7.04
CA VAL A 39 13.71 -5.78 -7.04
C VAL A 39 14.15 -5.75 -5.60
N GLU A 40 14.96 -6.75 -5.21
CA GLU A 40 15.52 -6.79 -3.88
C GLU A 40 16.71 -5.85 -3.79
N GLU A 41 16.87 -5.23 -2.65
CA GLU A 41 18.05 -4.41 -2.41
C GLU A 41 19.28 -5.29 -2.34
N ALA A 42 20.41 -4.73 -2.76
CA ALA A 42 21.66 -5.47 -2.81
C ALA A 42 22.82 -4.51 -2.76
N ASN A 43 23.97 -5.04 -2.44
CA ASN A 43 25.25 -4.31 -2.50
C ASN A 43 25.20 -3.04 -1.67
N GLY A 44 24.57 -3.09 -0.51
CA GLY A 44 24.48 -1.93 0.36
C GLY A 44 23.38 -0.97 0.02
N GLY A 45 22.49 -1.33 -0.88
CA GLY A 45 21.34 -0.49 -1.18
C GLY A 45 20.33 -0.49 -0.05
N SER A 46 19.35 0.35 -0.20
CA SER A 46 18.35 0.59 0.84
C SER A 46 16.98 0.12 0.40
N CYS A 47 16.17 -0.25 1.38
CA CYS A 47 14.78 -0.54 1.14
C CYS A 47 13.97 0.09 2.26
N THR A 48 13.21 1.14 1.93
CA THR A 48 12.42 1.83 2.93
C THR A 48 10.95 1.65 2.61
N GLY A 49 10.14 1.76 3.66
CA GLY A 49 8.71 1.62 3.50
C GLY A 49 8.24 0.25 3.92
N ASN A 50 6.95 0.08 3.91
CA ASN A 50 6.32 -1.13 4.41
C ASN A 50 5.69 -1.92 3.28
N THR A 51 5.54 -3.21 3.49
CA THR A 51 4.81 -4.05 2.55
C THR A 51 3.31 -3.94 2.75
N THR A 52 2.89 -3.42 3.88
CA THR A 52 1.48 -3.36 4.25
C THR A 52 1.22 -2.03 4.89
N GLU A 53 0.09 -1.40 4.53
CA GLU A 53 -0.35 -0.16 5.15
C GLU A 53 -1.85 -0.20 5.32
N ASN A 54 -2.30 0.42 6.40
CA ASN A 54 -3.73 0.64 6.63
C ASN A 54 -4.06 2.06 6.24
N GLU A 55 -5.25 2.23 5.70
CA GLU A 55 -5.69 3.54 5.25
C GLU A 55 -7.14 3.72 5.58
N GLU A 56 -7.52 4.93 5.97
CA GLU A 56 -8.92 5.25 6.20
C GLU A 56 -9.68 5.28 4.89
N CYS A 57 -10.92 4.86 4.96
CA CYS A 57 -11.76 4.84 3.77
C CYS A 57 -13.21 5.08 4.18
N ASN A 58 -14.00 5.53 3.21
CA ASN A 58 -15.44 5.73 3.37
C ASN A 58 -15.76 6.50 4.64
N VAL A 59 -15.08 7.66 4.78
CA VAL A 59 -15.20 8.44 6.01
C VAL A 59 -16.46 9.29 6.03
N GLN A 60 -17.21 9.34 4.93
CA GLN A 60 -18.44 10.09 4.89
C GLN A 60 -19.44 9.49 5.86
N GLU A 61 -20.31 10.35 6.38
CA GLU A 61 -21.29 9.91 7.35
C GLU A 61 -22.29 8.95 6.73
N CYS A 62 -22.71 7.99 7.53
CA CYS A 62 -23.83 7.15 7.13
C CYS A 62 -25.10 7.94 7.29
N SER A 63 -25.88 8.00 6.23
CA SER A 63 -27.13 8.75 6.23
C SER A 63 -28.27 7.79 6.55
N GLY A 64 -29.15 8.24 7.41
CA GLY A 64 -30.32 7.44 7.71
C GLY A 64 -31.21 7.25 6.49
N GLU A 65 -31.11 8.15 5.53
CA GLU A 65 -31.90 8.03 4.31
C GLU A 65 -31.35 7.01 3.35
N MET A 66 -30.21 6.47 3.61
CA MET A 66 -29.66 5.48 2.69
C MET A 66 -30.57 4.30 2.51
N THR A 67 -31.38 4.03 3.46
CA THR A 67 -32.33 2.93 3.35
C THR A 67 -33.51 3.27 2.49
N ALA A 68 -33.70 4.53 2.21
CA ALA A 68 -34.81 4.96 1.41
C ALA A 68 -34.46 4.92 -0.02
N PHE A 69 -34.02 4.62 -0.33
CA PHE A 69 -33.73 4.84 -1.59
C PHE A 69 -33.55 3.88 -2.37
N VAL A 70 -34.07 3.69 -1.65
CA VAL A 70 -34.01 3.59 -2.12
C VAL A 70 -34.05 3.50 -2.71
N PHE A 71 -34.34 3.34 -2.71
CA PHE A 71 -34.31 3.76 -3.16
C PHE A 71 -34.22 3.97 -3.43
N ALA A 72 -34.63 3.98 -3.40
CA ALA A 72 -34.60 4.50 -3.56
C ALA A 72 -34.48 4.50 -3.57
#